data_16b834488fd1814332fc08fb360d6fb2
#
_entry.id   16b834488fd1814332fc08fb360d6fb2
#
_cell.length_a   1.000
_cell.length_b   1.000
_cell.length_c   1.000
_cell.angle_alpha   90.00
_cell.angle_beta   90.00
_cell.angle_gamma   90.00
#
_symmetry.space_group_name_H-M   'P 1'
#
loop_
_entity.id
_entity.type
_entity.pdbx_description
1 polymer ?
#
loop_
_entity_poly.entity_id
_entity_poly.type
_entity_poly.pdbx_seq_one_letter_code
_entity_poly.pdbx_strand_id
1 'polypeptide(L)'
;MLAKKDSWRCFDGTLSVFEHASQACSCDMRFAVFAPPQAQSQRVPVLWYLSGLTCTWENVMTKAGLQRTAAALGLMVIAPDTSPRGDDVPDDPAYDLGKGAGFYLTATQEPWAKHYPIWRSEERRVGKECRS
;
A
#
# COMPACT_ATOMS: atom_id res chain seq x y z
N MET A 1 -5.10 -14.56 1.69
CA MET A 1 -4.60 -14.89 0.32
C MET A 1 -4.37 -13.58 -0.40
N LEU A 2 -3.31 -13.46 -1.21
CA LEU A 2 -3.05 -12.27 -2.02
C LEU A 2 -3.78 -12.41 -3.36
N ALA A 3 -4.64 -11.46 -3.68
CA ALA A 3 -5.40 -11.44 -4.93
C ALA A 3 -4.92 -10.28 -5.83
N LYS A 4 -4.51 -10.59 -7.05
CA LYS A 4 -4.22 -9.56 -8.06
C LYS A 4 -5.54 -9.08 -8.66
N LYS A 5 -5.82 -7.80 -8.55
CA LYS A 5 -7.07 -7.18 -9.02
C LYS A 5 -6.93 -6.64 -10.44
N ASP A 6 -5.86 -5.89 -10.68
CA ASP A 6 -5.61 -5.23 -11.96
C ASP A 6 -4.13 -5.25 -12.32
N SER A 7 -3.82 -5.06 -13.61
CA SER A 7 -2.45 -4.99 -14.10
C SER A 7 -2.36 -4.29 -15.46
N TRP A 8 -1.40 -3.37 -15.60
CA TRP A 8 -1.15 -2.60 -16.82
C TRP A 8 0.33 -2.57 -17.17
N ARG A 9 0.64 -2.58 -18.45
CA ARG A 9 2.00 -2.28 -18.91
C ARG A 9 2.25 -0.78 -18.82
N CYS A 10 3.43 -0.40 -18.31
CA CYS A 10 3.79 0.99 -18.08
C CYS A 10 5.31 1.11 -18.09
N PHE A 11 5.87 1.92 -19.02
CA PHE A 11 7.33 2.12 -19.17
C PHE A 11 8.15 0.82 -19.20
N ASP A 12 7.72 -0.13 -20.01
CA ASP A 12 8.28 -1.48 -20.16
C ASP A 12 8.23 -2.35 -18.89
N GLY A 13 7.79 -1.79 -17.77
CA GLY A 13 7.46 -2.48 -16.55
C GLY A 13 5.98 -2.84 -16.44
N THR A 14 5.55 -3.17 -15.24
CA THR A 14 4.17 -3.53 -14.94
C THR A 14 3.70 -2.84 -13.67
N LEU A 15 2.58 -2.13 -13.76
CA LEU A 15 1.83 -1.64 -12.61
C LEU A 15 0.73 -2.65 -12.29
N SER A 16 0.70 -3.17 -11.08
CA SER A 16 -0.32 -4.13 -10.62
C SER A 16 -0.93 -3.68 -9.31
N VAL A 17 -2.22 -3.94 -9.13
CA VAL A 17 -2.95 -3.71 -7.89
C VAL A 17 -3.27 -5.04 -7.24
N PHE A 18 -3.01 -5.12 -5.96
CA PHE A 18 -3.25 -6.29 -5.14
C PHE A 18 -4.18 -5.97 -3.97
N GLU A 19 -4.92 -6.98 -3.56
CA GLU A 19 -5.77 -6.95 -2.37
C GLU A 19 -5.45 -8.18 -1.50
N HIS A 20 -5.43 -7.99 -0.19
CA HIS A 20 -5.20 -9.08 0.74
C HIS A 20 -5.98 -8.84 2.04
N ALA A 21 -6.42 -9.92 2.66
CA ALA A 21 -6.95 -9.86 4.02
C ALA A 21 -5.82 -9.52 5.00
N SER A 22 -5.86 -8.32 5.55
CA SER A 22 -4.89 -7.87 6.54
C SER A 22 -5.26 -8.40 7.92
N GLN A 23 -4.43 -9.26 8.49
CA GLN A 23 -4.62 -9.73 9.86
C GLN A 23 -4.45 -8.60 10.89
N ALA A 24 -3.56 -7.65 10.60
CA ALA A 24 -3.32 -6.53 11.50
C ALA A 24 -4.51 -5.55 11.53
N CYS A 25 -5.04 -5.18 10.36
CA CYS A 25 -6.16 -4.23 10.25
C CYS A 25 -7.54 -4.91 10.32
N SER A 26 -7.59 -6.25 10.39
CA SER A 26 -8.83 -7.04 10.44
C SER A 26 -9.82 -6.67 9.30
N CYS A 27 -9.30 -6.33 8.12
CA CYS A 27 -10.07 -6.02 6.93
C CYS A 27 -9.23 -6.22 5.67
N ASP A 28 -9.85 -6.15 4.50
CA ASP A 28 -9.14 -6.18 3.24
C ASP A 28 -8.41 -4.85 3.00
N MET A 29 -7.13 -4.97 2.62
CA MET A 29 -6.26 -3.84 2.31
C MET A 29 -5.75 -3.97 0.88
N ARG A 30 -5.58 -2.83 0.20
CA ARG A 30 -5.04 -2.75 -1.15
C ARG A 30 -3.68 -2.08 -1.18
N PHE A 31 -2.89 -2.47 -2.16
CA PHE A 31 -1.63 -1.80 -2.49
C PHE A 31 -1.32 -1.95 -3.97
N ALA A 32 -0.60 -1.00 -4.52
CA ALA A 32 -0.08 -1.07 -5.88
C ALA A 32 1.41 -1.38 -5.87
N VAL A 33 1.85 -2.11 -6.90
CA VAL A 33 3.26 -2.40 -7.15
C VAL A 33 3.59 -2.00 -8.57
N PHE A 34 4.54 -1.09 -8.73
CA PHE A 34 5.22 -0.90 -10.01
C PHE A 34 6.47 -1.77 -10.02
N ALA A 35 6.50 -2.77 -10.89
CA ALA A 35 7.66 -3.62 -11.13
C ALA A 35 8.40 -3.11 -12.39
N PRO A 36 9.67 -2.66 -12.28
CA PRO A 36 10.45 -2.20 -13.42
C PRO A 36 10.81 -3.39 -14.34
N PRO A 37 11.17 -3.16 -15.60
CA PRO A 37 11.50 -4.25 -16.53
C PRO A 37 12.63 -5.15 -16.01
N GLN A 38 13.59 -4.61 -15.29
CA GLN A 38 14.72 -5.35 -14.69
C GLN A 38 14.28 -6.42 -13.69
N ALA A 39 13.13 -6.23 -13.03
CA ALA A 39 12.59 -7.20 -12.07
C ALA A 39 12.21 -8.56 -12.68
N GLN A 40 12.16 -8.66 -14.02
CA GLN A 40 11.91 -9.92 -14.72
C GLN A 40 13.13 -10.86 -14.71
N SER A 41 14.33 -10.33 -14.58
CA SER A 41 15.58 -11.10 -14.70
C SER A 41 16.48 -11.03 -13.48
N GLN A 42 16.24 -10.10 -12.57
CA GLN A 42 17.10 -9.92 -11.38
C GLN A 42 16.31 -9.35 -10.20
N ARG A 43 16.88 -9.46 -9.01
CA ARG A 43 16.37 -8.76 -7.82
C ARG A 43 16.64 -7.27 -7.98
N VAL A 44 15.63 -6.46 -7.62
CA VAL A 44 15.70 -5.00 -7.67
C VAL A 44 15.43 -4.41 -6.29
N PRO A 45 15.99 -3.24 -5.97
CA PRO A 45 15.64 -2.55 -4.74
C PRO A 45 14.17 -2.13 -4.73
N VAL A 46 13.60 -2.05 -3.55
CA VAL A 46 12.19 -1.71 -3.33
C VAL A 46 12.08 -0.38 -2.60
N LEU A 47 11.29 0.52 -3.16
CA LEU A 47 10.89 1.78 -2.53
C LEU A 47 9.45 1.65 -2.03
N TRP A 48 9.24 1.81 -0.73
CA TRP A 48 7.92 1.96 -0.14
C TRP A 48 7.51 3.42 -0.16
N TYR A 49 6.37 3.71 -0.80
CA TYR A 49 5.82 5.05 -0.84
C TYR A 49 4.56 5.11 0.04
N LEU A 50 4.68 5.79 1.16
CA LEU A 50 3.60 6.01 2.12
C LEU A 50 2.94 7.36 1.81
N SER A 51 1.76 7.33 1.21
CA SER A 51 0.99 8.52 0.86
C SER A 51 0.47 9.26 2.11
N GLY A 52 0.08 10.51 1.94
CA GLY A 52 -0.46 11.34 3.02
C GLY A 52 -1.91 11.01 3.38
N LEU A 53 -2.45 11.82 4.28
CA LEU A 53 -3.82 11.75 4.77
C LEU A 53 -4.82 11.66 3.62
N THR A 54 -5.84 10.84 3.77
CA THR A 54 -6.92 10.57 2.80
C THR A 54 -6.52 9.86 1.51
N CYS A 55 -5.23 9.69 1.23
CA CYS A 55 -4.76 9.06 0.01
C CYS A 55 -4.98 7.55 0.00
N THR A 56 -5.04 7.00 -1.21
CA THR A 56 -4.95 5.58 -1.50
C THR A 56 -3.68 5.30 -2.30
N TRP A 57 -3.40 4.05 -2.62
CA TRP A 57 -2.35 3.67 -3.56
C TRP A 57 -2.47 4.41 -4.91
N GLU A 58 -3.69 4.74 -5.32
CA GLU A 58 -3.98 5.35 -6.62
C GLU A 58 -3.41 6.76 -6.73
N ASN A 59 -3.42 7.54 -5.65
CA ASN A 59 -2.96 8.94 -5.68
C ASN A 59 -1.52 9.05 -6.17
N VAL A 60 -0.60 8.27 -5.63
CA VAL A 60 0.80 8.30 -6.05
C VAL A 60 0.99 7.68 -7.44
N MET A 61 0.33 6.58 -7.73
CA MET A 61 0.51 5.87 -9.01
C MET A 61 -0.06 6.64 -10.21
N THR A 62 -1.07 7.49 -10.00
CA THR A 62 -1.67 8.30 -11.07
C THR A 62 -1.10 9.72 -11.17
N LYS A 63 -0.65 10.31 -10.06
CA LYS A 63 -0.31 11.74 -10.01
C LYS A 63 1.19 12.03 -9.89
N ALA A 64 1.98 11.14 -9.29
CA ALA A 64 3.39 11.44 -9.04
C ALA A 64 4.30 11.25 -10.28
N GLY A 65 3.86 10.52 -11.30
CA GLY A 65 4.64 10.28 -12.52
C GLY A 65 5.96 9.53 -12.30
N LEU A 66 6.06 8.78 -11.20
CA LEU A 66 7.31 8.15 -10.74
C LEU A 66 7.73 6.94 -11.58
N GLN A 67 6.82 6.32 -12.33
CA GLN A 67 7.06 5.03 -12.99
C GLN A 67 8.17 5.11 -14.04
N ARG A 68 8.27 6.23 -14.79
CA ARG A 68 9.34 6.44 -15.76
C ARG A 68 10.72 6.41 -15.09
N THR A 69 10.87 7.18 -14.03
CA THR A 69 12.14 7.26 -13.29
C THR A 69 12.46 5.93 -12.58
N ALA A 70 11.46 5.30 -11.99
CA ALA A 70 11.60 4.00 -11.35
C ALA A 70 12.05 2.92 -12.35
N ALA A 71 11.47 2.91 -13.57
CA ALA A 71 11.90 2.01 -14.65
C ALA A 71 13.36 2.26 -15.05
N ALA A 72 13.74 3.51 -15.22
CA ALA A 72 15.12 3.88 -15.61
C ALA A 72 16.15 3.47 -14.52
N LEU A 73 15.78 3.60 -13.25
CA LEU A 73 16.65 3.28 -12.12
C LEU A 73 16.60 1.80 -11.70
N GLY A 74 15.69 1.00 -12.26
CA GLY A 74 15.47 -0.38 -11.83
C GLY A 74 14.89 -0.49 -10.42
N LEU A 75 14.03 0.45 -10.03
CA LEU A 75 13.39 0.47 -8.71
C LEU A 75 11.97 -0.11 -8.79
N MET A 76 11.68 -1.07 -7.92
CA MET A 76 10.30 -1.46 -7.63
C MET A 76 9.67 -0.45 -6.66
N VAL A 77 8.44 -0.03 -6.93
CA VAL A 77 7.71 0.87 -6.01
C VAL A 77 6.47 0.19 -5.49
N ILE A 78 6.30 0.20 -4.18
CA ILE A 78 5.11 -0.31 -3.50
C ILE A 78 4.41 0.85 -2.80
N ALA A 79 3.12 1.01 -3.09
CA ALA A 79 2.28 2.04 -2.46
C ALA A 79 1.04 1.38 -1.86
N PRO A 80 0.94 1.26 -0.52
CA PRO A 80 -0.25 0.78 0.15
C PRO A 80 -1.33 1.86 0.28
N ASP A 81 -2.57 1.44 0.51
CA ASP A 81 -3.60 2.32 1.04
C ASP A 81 -3.18 2.86 2.41
N THR A 82 -3.46 4.11 2.67
CA THR A 82 -3.02 4.82 3.89
C THR A 82 -3.84 4.48 5.12
N SER A 83 -5.02 3.90 4.94
CA SER A 83 -5.91 3.49 6.04
C SER A 83 -6.82 2.34 5.63
N PRO A 84 -7.38 1.60 6.60
CA PRO A 84 -8.45 0.63 6.36
C PRO A 84 -9.69 1.33 5.77
N ARG A 85 -10.39 0.65 4.84
CA ARG A 85 -11.58 1.19 4.14
C ARG A 85 -12.70 0.16 3.96
N GLY A 86 -12.62 -0.99 4.63
CA GLY A 86 -13.64 -2.03 4.59
C GLY A 86 -15.01 -1.56 5.11
N ASP A 87 -16.08 -2.25 4.74
CA ASP A 87 -17.44 -1.87 5.14
C ASP A 87 -17.64 -1.92 6.66
N ASP A 88 -16.99 -2.88 7.31
CA ASP A 88 -17.04 -3.08 8.78
C ASP A 88 -16.06 -2.18 9.55
N VAL A 89 -15.31 -1.31 8.86
CA VAL A 89 -14.35 -0.40 9.50
C VAL A 89 -15.10 0.81 10.04
N PRO A 90 -14.92 1.20 11.31
CA PRO A 90 -15.46 2.42 11.86
C PRO A 90 -15.10 3.65 11.05
N ASP A 91 -16.03 4.57 10.92
CA ASP A 91 -15.84 5.82 10.19
C ASP A 91 -16.30 7.01 11.03
N ASP A 92 -15.85 8.19 10.64
CA ASP A 92 -16.21 9.46 11.28
C ASP A 92 -16.31 10.54 10.20
N PRO A 93 -17.26 11.50 10.31
CA PRO A 93 -17.39 12.58 9.34
C PRO A 93 -16.21 13.59 9.36
N ALA A 94 -15.37 13.58 10.39
CA ALA A 94 -14.16 14.40 10.43
C ALA A 94 -13.12 13.82 9.46
N TYR A 95 -12.49 14.68 8.66
CA TYR A 95 -11.52 14.27 7.63
C TYR A 95 -10.24 13.62 8.21
N ASP A 96 -9.94 13.88 9.45
CA ASP A 96 -8.76 13.41 10.19
C ASP A 96 -9.06 12.22 11.12
N LEU A 97 -10.26 11.66 11.02
CA LEU A 97 -10.68 10.50 11.80
C LEU A 97 -11.39 9.47 10.89
N GLY A 98 -11.31 8.18 11.20
CA GLY A 98 -12.01 7.15 10.43
C GLY A 98 -11.36 6.77 9.11
N LYS A 99 -12.17 6.39 8.13
CA LYS A 99 -11.73 5.94 6.81
C LYS A 99 -11.03 7.07 6.07
N GLY A 100 -9.76 6.87 5.73
CA GLY A 100 -8.92 7.90 5.12
C GLY A 100 -7.97 8.60 6.08
N ALA A 101 -8.16 8.51 7.38
CA ALA A 101 -7.27 9.06 8.40
C ALA A 101 -6.01 8.19 8.58
N GLY A 102 -5.12 8.23 7.60
CA GLY A 102 -3.89 7.44 7.59
C GLY A 102 -2.72 8.21 8.22
N PHE A 103 -2.56 8.09 9.54
CA PHE A 103 -1.43 8.71 10.26
C PHE A 103 -0.26 7.75 10.49
N TYR A 104 -0.33 6.50 10.01
CA TYR A 104 0.67 5.47 10.25
C TYR A 104 0.95 5.22 11.75
N LEU A 105 -0.04 5.48 12.59
CA LEU A 105 0.00 5.26 14.03
C LEU A 105 -0.82 4.03 14.41
N THR A 106 -0.62 3.54 15.63
CA THR A 106 -1.44 2.48 16.20
C THR A 106 -2.48 3.09 17.12
N ALA A 107 -3.76 2.96 16.75
CA ALA A 107 -4.85 3.34 17.63
C ALA A 107 -4.91 2.42 18.85
N THR A 108 -5.14 3.00 20.01
CA THR A 108 -5.20 2.29 21.31
C THR A 108 -6.58 2.28 21.93
N GLN A 109 -7.53 3.02 21.39
CA GLN A 109 -8.89 3.16 21.93
C GLN A 109 -9.93 2.59 20.96
N GLU A 110 -10.97 1.98 21.51
CA GLU A 110 -12.13 1.55 20.73
C GLU A 110 -12.95 2.76 20.24
N PRO A 111 -13.59 2.65 19.06
CA PRO A 111 -13.66 1.48 18.18
C PRO A 111 -12.47 1.35 17.19
N TRP A 112 -11.48 2.22 17.28
CA TRP A 112 -10.38 2.36 16.31
C TRP A 112 -9.29 1.29 16.46
N ALA A 113 -9.04 0.82 17.70
CA ALA A 113 -7.93 -0.09 18.01
C ALA A 113 -7.92 -1.38 17.17
N LYS A 114 -9.10 -1.87 16.80
CA LYS A 114 -9.25 -3.12 16.02
C LYS A 114 -8.72 -2.98 14.59
N HIS A 115 -8.95 -1.85 13.93
CA HIS A 115 -8.73 -1.69 12.49
C HIS A 115 -7.58 -0.73 12.15
N TYR A 116 -7.09 0.07 13.09
CA TYR A 116 -6.05 1.07 12.87
C TYR A 116 -4.71 0.80 13.58
N PRO A 117 -4.20 -0.44 13.63
CA PRO A 117 -2.81 -0.71 14.05
C PRO A 117 -1.86 -0.60 12.84
N ILE A 118 -1.92 0.52 12.11
CA ILE A 118 -1.30 0.66 10.77
C ILE A 118 0.21 0.52 10.82
N TRP A 119 0.88 1.07 11.83
CA TRP A 119 2.32 0.90 12.01
C TRP A 119 2.73 -0.57 12.11
N ARG A 120 2.01 -1.37 12.88
CA ARG A 120 2.28 -2.81 13.01
C ARG A 120 2.07 -3.59 11.71
N SER A 121 1.16 -3.14 10.86
CA SER A 121 0.87 -3.78 9.58
C SER A 121 2.02 -3.61 8.60
N GLU A 122 2.63 -2.43 8.54
CA GLU A 122 3.76 -2.13 7.67
C GLU A 122 5.05 -2.82 8.14
N GLU A 123 5.36 -2.83 9.42
CA GLU A 123 6.53 -3.53 9.98
C GLU A 123 6.53 -5.03 9.67
N ARG A 124 5.38 -5.70 9.72
CA ARG A 124 5.27 -7.13 9.43
C ARG A 124 5.53 -7.45 7.96
N ARG A 125 5.23 -6.55 7.04
CA ARG A 125 5.49 -6.75 5.61
C ARG A 125 6.96 -6.61 5.28
N VAL A 126 7.59 -5.56 5.75
CA VAL A 126 9.03 -5.32 5.53
C VAL A 126 9.87 -6.49 6.05
N GLY A 127 9.52 -7.07 7.20
CA GLY A 127 10.26 -8.18 7.79
C GLY A 127 10.09 -9.53 7.09
N LYS A 128 9.00 -9.77 6.36
CA LYS A 128 8.75 -11.06 5.67
C LYS A 128 9.28 -11.08 4.24
N GLU A 129 9.22 -9.97 3.53
CA GLU A 129 9.64 -9.90 2.12
C GLU A 129 11.17 -9.77 1.96
N CYS A 130 11.87 -9.29 2.98
CA CYS A 130 13.34 -9.27 2.99
C CYS A 130 14.00 -10.63 3.28
N ARG A 131 13.25 -11.69 3.56
CA ARG A 131 13.78 -13.01 3.92
C ARG A 131 13.54 -14.11 2.88
N SER A 132 12.98 -13.78 1.72
CA SER A 132 12.74 -14.76 0.64
C SER A 132 13.73 -14.63 -0.52
#